data_eb0d3b332c0273e883d2f62fcf1cde5d
#
_entry.id   eb0d3b332c0273e883d2f62fcf1cde5d
#
_cell.length_a   1.000
_cell.length_b   1.000
_cell.length_c   1.000
_cell.angle_alpha   90.00
_cell.angle_beta   90.00
_cell.angle_gamma   90.00
#
_symmetry.space_group_name_H-M   'P 1'
#
loop_
_entity.id
_entity.type
_entity.pdbx_description
1 polymer ?
#
loop_
_entity_poly.entity_id
_entity_poly.type
_entity_poly.pdbx_seq_one_letter_code
_entity_poly.pdbx_strand_id
1 'polypeptide(L)'
;PSFQRGCVWEPEKVAFFIDSLYKGYPIGSLLFWRTNIRLENERQLGNYSLPEPTKGYPLDYVLDGQQRITSIFSVFQTELTAVSTVSSWMDIYYILGSSVESQQSQFVPLDANNVDAKKHFPLNCLFDSVKYRKATEHLDDQTKIEVDKLQETFKEIQIPFQLMETDDRAHVAIVFERINRTGVPLDSFQLLKAWSWSTDFDLQEQLDDLSSDLADYGYDGLTSDQDLLLKCFTGYILGSTSPGAITPLDGEHIRANFDEIKNGIKSSVDFIRGELKLNSLKYLPYPAMLVSLVKFFGTTKKGGAAF
;
A
#
# COMPACT_ATOMS: atom_id res chain seq x y z
N PRO A 1 5.71 0.10 4.79
CA PRO A 1 5.82 -1.35 4.60
C PRO A 1 5.30 -1.77 3.23
N SER A 2 5.88 -2.81 2.62
CA SER A 2 5.53 -3.31 1.28
C SER A 2 4.08 -3.79 1.12
N PHE A 3 3.40 -4.07 2.22
CA PHE A 3 2.00 -4.48 2.23
C PHE A 3 1.00 -3.31 2.05
N GLN A 4 1.46 -2.09 1.97
CA GLN A 4 0.58 -0.94 1.73
C GLN A 4 0.55 -0.59 0.24
N ARG A 5 -0.63 -0.21 -0.25
CA ARG A 5 -0.82 0.17 -1.66
C ARG A 5 -0.02 1.44 -1.96
N GLY A 6 0.51 1.54 -3.17
CA GLY A 6 1.12 2.76 -3.69
C GLY A 6 0.15 3.96 -3.68
N CYS A 7 0.55 5.10 -4.25
CA CYS A 7 -0.33 6.27 -4.34
C CYS A 7 -1.55 5.94 -5.21
N VAL A 8 -2.73 5.90 -4.59
CA VAL A 8 -4.01 5.52 -5.24
C VAL A 8 -4.93 6.74 -5.38
N TRP A 9 -4.60 7.84 -4.70
CA TRP A 9 -5.46 9.03 -4.76
C TRP A 9 -5.28 9.77 -6.08
N GLU A 10 -6.39 9.99 -6.76
CA GLU A 10 -6.45 10.85 -7.94
C GLU A 10 -6.07 12.29 -7.58
N PRO A 11 -5.50 13.07 -8.52
CA PRO A 11 -5.03 14.43 -8.27
C PRO A 11 -6.10 15.35 -7.67
N GLU A 12 -7.37 15.20 -8.06
CA GLU A 12 -8.49 15.97 -7.54
C GLU A 12 -8.73 15.67 -6.06
N LYS A 13 -8.58 14.41 -5.65
CA LYS A 13 -8.70 14.01 -4.25
C LYS A 13 -7.54 14.55 -3.42
N VAL A 14 -6.33 14.60 -3.99
CA VAL A 14 -5.16 15.22 -3.35
C VAL A 14 -5.42 16.72 -3.16
N ALA A 15 -5.87 17.43 -4.20
CA ALA A 15 -6.20 18.86 -4.10
C ALA A 15 -7.24 19.16 -3.03
N PHE A 16 -8.30 18.36 -2.95
CA PHE A 16 -9.34 18.47 -1.92
C PHE A 16 -8.81 18.18 -0.51
N PHE A 17 -7.90 17.25 -0.37
CA PHE A 17 -7.24 16.96 0.90
C PHE A 17 -6.33 18.11 1.35
N ILE A 18 -5.58 18.72 0.43
CA ILE A 18 -4.76 19.90 0.69
C ILE A 18 -5.63 21.10 1.09
N ASP A 19 -6.80 21.27 0.45
CA ASP A 19 -7.79 22.29 0.82
C ASP A 19 -8.30 22.08 2.26
N SER A 20 -8.58 20.83 2.63
CA SER A 20 -9.01 20.48 3.98
C SER A 20 -7.93 20.80 5.02
N LEU A 21 -6.67 20.53 4.70
CA LEU A 21 -5.52 20.92 5.55
C LEU A 21 -5.45 22.44 5.71
N TYR A 22 -5.53 23.17 4.62
CA TYR A 22 -5.47 24.63 4.61
C TYR A 22 -6.60 25.29 5.43
N LYS A 23 -7.80 24.74 5.33
CA LYS A 23 -8.99 25.21 6.07
C LYS A 23 -9.05 24.70 7.52
N GLY A 24 -8.09 23.92 7.97
CA GLY A 24 -8.06 23.34 9.32
C GLY A 24 -9.16 22.32 9.59
N TYR A 25 -9.68 21.67 8.55
CA TYR A 25 -10.70 20.62 8.71
C TYR A 25 -10.10 19.32 9.24
N PRO A 26 -10.87 18.53 9.99
CA PRO A 26 -10.40 17.26 10.50
C PRO A 26 -10.03 16.30 9.35
N ILE A 27 -8.78 15.87 9.29
CA ILE A 27 -8.25 14.95 8.29
C ILE A 27 -7.99 13.53 8.83
N GLY A 28 -8.34 13.28 10.09
CA GLY A 28 -7.98 12.09 10.81
C GLY A 28 -6.54 12.12 11.34
N SER A 29 -6.11 11.05 11.99
CA SER A 29 -4.75 10.90 12.54
C SER A 29 -3.93 9.91 11.73
N LEU A 30 -2.61 10.02 11.83
CA LEU A 30 -1.68 9.01 11.33
C LEU A 30 -1.45 7.95 12.41
N LEU A 31 -1.15 6.73 12.03
CA LEU A 31 -0.69 5.68 12.94
C LEU A 31 0.67 5.17 12.51
N PHE A 32 1.61 5.21 13.44
CA PHE A 32 2.95 4.65 13.29
C PHE A 32 3.16 3.46 14.21
N TRP A 33 3.91 2.51 13.73
CA TRP A 33 4.41 1.38 14.49
C TRP A 33 5.93 1.48 14.64
N ARG A 34 6.39 1.68 15.87
CA ARG A 34 7.81 1.69 16.22
C ARG A 34 8.25 0.30 16.65
N THR A 35 9.27 -0.22 16.00
CA THR A 35 9.79 -1.56 16.29
C THR A 35 11.27 -1.69 15.93
N ASN A 36 11.94 -2.64 16.60
CA ASN A 36 13.26 -3.08 16.24
C ASN A 36 13.26 -4.19 15.18
N ILE A 37 12.09 -4.69 14.80
CA ILE A 37 11.95 -5.77 13.82
C ILE A 37 12.15 -5.19 12.42
N ARG A 38 13.07 -5.79 11.66
CA ARG A 38 13.22 -5.46 10.25
C ARG A 38 12.08 -6.05 9.45
N LEU A 39 11.39 -5.20 8.71
CA LEU A 39 10.41 -5.59 7.70
C LEU A 39 10.91 -5.15 6.34
N GLU A 40 10.44 -5.84 5.30
CA GLU A 40 10.54 -5.29 3.97
C GLU A 40 9.81 -3.95 3.92
N ASN A 41 10.48 -2.93 3.43
CA ASN A 41 9.91 -1.61 3.30
C ASN A 41 9.98 -1.17 1.84
N GLU A 42 8.89 -0.68 1.35
CA GLU A 42 8.85 -0.02 0.06
C GLU A 42 9.45 1.39 0.22
N ARG A 43 10.42 1.69 -0.63
CA ARG A 43 11.07 3.01 -0.68
C ARG A 43 10.39 3.98 -1.64
N GLN A 44 9.36 3.52 -2.31
CA GLN A 44 8.56 4.36 -3.19
C GLN A 44 7.50 5.10 -2.39
N LEU A 45 7.50 6.43 -2.51
CA LEU A 45 6.46 7.29 -1.96
C LEU A 45 5.84 8.08 -3.13
N GLY A 46 4.68 7.64 -3.58
CA GLY A 46 4.12 8.14 -4.84
C GLY A 46 5.06 7.83 -6.02
N ASN A 47 5.45 8.86 -6.74
CA ASN A 47 6.35 8.76 -7.90
C ASN A 47 7.84 8.89 -7.54
N TYR A 48 8.17 8.93 -6.26
CA TYR A 48 9.53 9.23 -5.79
C TYR A 48 10.16 8.01 -5.10
N SER A 49 11.45 7.78 -5.38
CA SER A 49 12.25 6.80 -4.66
C SER A 49 12.97 7.47 -3.51
N LEU A 50 12.69 7.05 -2.29
CA LEU A 50 13.33 7.56 -1.10
C LEU A 50 14.72 6.92 -0.91
N PRO A 51 15.70 7.66 -0.38
CA PRO A 51 17.01 7.11 -0.02
C PRO A 51 16.86 6.08 1.11
N GLU A 52 17.92 5.29 1.30
CA GLU A 52 17.97 4.38 2.46
C GLU A 52 17.94 5.15 3.77
N PRO A 53 17.26 4.61 4.81
CA PRO A 53 17.29 5.23 6.13
C PRO A 53 18.74 5.32 6.64
N THR A 54 19.17 6.51 7.03
CA THR A 54 20.49 6.74 7.61
C THR A 54 20.58 6.33 9.08
N LYS A 55 19.42 6.18 9.73
CA LYS A 55 19.31 5.75 11.13
C LYS A 55 19.01 4.26 11.19
N GLY A 56 19.64 3.59 12.15
CA GLY A 56 19.31 2.22 12.50
C GLY A 56 17.98 2.11 13.24
N TYR A 57 17.73 0.92 13.79
CA TYR A 57 16.52 0.65 14.58
C TYR A 57 16.51 1.40 15.91
N PRO A 58 15.31 1.68 16.50
CA PRO A 58 14.00 1.32 15.98
C PRO A 58 13.56 2.18 14.78
N LEU A 59 12.70 1.61 13.91
CA LEU A 59 12.09 2.29 12.78
C LEU A 59 10.59 2.49 13.02
N ASP A 60 10.07 3.58 12.49
CA ASP A 60 8.64 3.89 12.51
C ASP A 60 8.01 3.52 11.17
N TYR A 61 7.18 2.48 11.17
CA TYR A 61 6.40 2.06 10.01
C TYR A 61 5.03 2.72 10.02
N VAL A 62 4.61 3.27 8.88
CA VAL A 62 3.26 3.82 8.73
C VAL A 62 2.27 2.67 8.67
N LEU A 63 1.31 2.61 9.57
CA LEU A 63 0.21 1.64 9.57
C LEU A 63 -1.06 2.23 8.97
N ASP A 64 -1.39 3.47 9.31
CA ASP A 64 -2.49 4.20 8.69
C ASP A 64 -2.09 5.62 8.31
N GLY A 65 -2.71 6.13 7.25
CA GLY A 65 -2.45 7.48 6.73
C GLY A 65 -1.39 7.56 5.63
N GLN A 66 -0.98 6.45 5.03
CA GLN A 66 0.02 6.43 3.95
C GLN A 66 -0.37 7.39 2.82
N GLN A 67 -1.63 7.35 2.35
CA GLN A 67 -2.09 8.23 1.26
C GLN A 67 -1.99 9.71 1.63
N ARG A 68 -2.26 10.06 2.89
CA ARG A 68 -2.13 11.42 3.41
C ARG A 68 -0.68 11.90 3.41
N ILE A 69 0.25 11.07 3.92
CA ILE A 69 1.69 11.36 3.92
C ILE A 69 2.21 11.47 2.49
N THR A 70 1.84 10.52 1.62
CA THR A 70 2.24 10.52 0.21
C THR A 70 1.77 11.78 -0.50
N SER A 71 0.52 12.21 -0.27
CA SER A 71 -0.04 13.42 -0.86
C SER A 71 0.70 14.67 -0.41
N ILE A 72 0.90 14.84 0.91
CA ILE A 72 1.65 15.99 1.44
C ILE A 72 3.07 16.01 0.87
N PHE A 73 3.75 14.88 0.93
CA PHE A 73 5.12 14.79 0.41
C PHE A 73 5.18 15.12 -1.08
N SER A 74 4.33 14.52 -1.91
CA SER A 74 4.34 14.71 -3.36
C SER A 74 4.00 16.14 -3.78
N VAL A 75 3.15 16.84 -3.01
CA VAL A 75 2.77 18.23 -3.31
C VAL A 75 3.90 19.21 -2.97
N PHE A 76 4.61 19.01 -1.86
CA PHE A 76 5.53 20.02 -1.33
C PHE A 76 7.02 19.68 -1.51
N GLN A 77 7.38 18.44 -1.86
CA GLN A 77 8.78 18.09 -2.05
C GLN A 77 9.36 18.76 -3.30
N THR A 78 10.67 19.12 -3.26
CA THR A 78 11.37 19.83 -4.34
C THR A 78 12.71 19.21 -4.72
N GLU A 79 13.19 18.21 -3.97
CA GLU A 79 14.56 17.69 -4.08
C GLU A 79 14.65 16.41 -4.92
N LEU A 80 13.58 15.59 -4.92
CA LEU A 80 13.59 14.31 -5.61
C LEU A 80 13.00 14.42 -7.01
N THR A 81 13.63 13.71 -7.95
CA THR A 81 13.09 13.53 -9.30
C THR A 81 12.17 12.33 -9.33
N ALA A 82 11.02 12.46 -9.98
CA ALA A 82 10.09 11.35 -10.18
C ALA A 82 10.76 10.20 -10.95
N VAL A 83 10.66 8.98 -10.45
CA VAL A 83 11.30 7.78 -11.02
C VAL A 83 10.49 7.21 -12.16
N SER A 84 9.19 7.41 -12.16
CA SER A 84 8.31 6.99 -13.24
C SER A 84 7.27 8.06 -13.51
N THR A 85 6.97 8.26 -14.77
CA THR A 85 5.75 8.95 -15.18
C THR A 85 4.57 8.01 -14.95
N VAL A 86 4.15 7.84 -13.67
CA VAL A 86 2.80 7.37 -13.44
C VAL A 86 1.89 8.43 -14.03
N SER A 87 1.20 8.06 -15.06
CA SER A 87 0.50 8.93 -16.02
C SER A 87 -0.62 9.78 -15.43
N SER A 88 -0.85 9.75 -14.13
CA SER A 88 -1.97 10.43 -13.47
C SER A 88 -1.55 11.51 -12.47
N TRP A 89 -0.25 11.70 -12.19
CA TRP A 89 0.15 12.77 -11.27
C TRP A 89 0.09 14.13 -11.96
N MET A 90 -0.56 15.09 -11.32
CA MET A 90 -0.58 16.50 -11.70
C MET A 90 -0.12 17.35 -10.53
N ASP A 91 0.64 18.41 -10.82
CA ASP A 91 1.01 19.37 -9.80
C ASP A 91 -0.23 20.10 -9.26
N ILE A 92 -0.21 20.39 -7.97
CA ILE A 92 -1.31 21.07 -7.29
C ILE A 92 -1.01 22.58 -7.23
N TYR A 93 -1.99 23.37 -7.59
CA TYR A 93 -1.91 24.82 -7.61
C TYR A 93 -2.95 25.42 -6.68
N TYR A 94 -2.58 26.50 -6.02
CA TYR A 94 -3.51 27.38 -5.31
C TYR A 94 -4.14 28.36 -6.30
N ILE A 95 -5.45 28.60 -6.18
CA ILE A 95 -6.21 29.53 -7.02
C ILE A 95 -6.15 30.90 -6.37
N LEU A 96 -5.37 31.82 -6.95
CA LEU A 96 -5.19 33.19 -6.47
C LEU A 96 -6.52 33.95 -6.44
N GLY A 97 -6.76 34.71 -5.36
CA GLY A 97 -7.99 35.45 -5.14
C GLY A 97 -9.21 34.58 -4.78
N SER A 98 -9.01 33.31 -4.48
CA SER A 98 -10.08 32.41 -4.03
C SER A 98 -10.48 32.69 -2.57
N SER A 99 -11.75 32.42 -2.23
CA SER A 99 -12.26 32.67 -0.88
C SER A 99 -12.19 31.40 -0.02
N VAL A 100 -11.71 31.53 1.22
CA VAL A 100 -11.68 30.45 2.23
C VAL A 100 -13.10 29.96 2.58
N GLU A 101 -14.09 30.83 2.47
CA GLU A 101 -15.50 30.50 2.77
C GLU A 101 -16.18 29.69 1.66
N SER A 102 -15.54 29.53 0.51
CA SER A 102 -16.07 28.73 -0.58
C SER A 102 -16.12 27.25 -0.19
N GLN A 103 -17.23 26.57 -0.50
CA GLN A 103 -17.33 25.12 -0.42
C GLN A 103 -16.47 24.43 -1.50
N GLN A 104 -16.09 25.15 -2.54
CA GLN A 104 -15.20 24.65 -3.57
C GLN A 104 -13.76 24.64 -3.06
N SER A 105 -12.97 23.70 -3.57
CA SER A 105 -11.55 23.66 -3.27
C SER A 105 -10.85 24.91 -3.82
N GLN A 106 -9.97 25.50 -3.00
CA GLN A 106 -9.06 26.56 -3.42
C GLN A 106 -7.82 26.04 -4.14
N PHE A 107 -7.72 24.71 -4.24
CA PHE A 107 -6.61 24.01 -4.86
C PHE A 107 -7.10 23.18 -6.04
N VAL A 108 -6.29 23.14 -7.08
CA VAL A 108 -6.63 22.45 -8.34
C VAL A 108 -5.41 21.71 -8.89
N PRO A 109 -5.57 20.47 -9.36
CA PRO A 109 -4.53 19.78 -10.12
C PRO A 109 -4.55 20.33 -11.55
N LEU A 110 -3.39 20.69 -12.09
CA LEU A 110 -3.28 21.20 -13.46
C LEU A 110 -2.10 20.54 -14.19
N ASP A 111 -2.35 20.22 -15.44
CA ASP A 111 -1.29 19.96 -16.40
C ASP A 111 -0.55 21.27 -16.73
N ALA A 112 0.76 21.18 -16.98
CA ALA A 112 1.61 22.34 -17.27
C ALA A 112 1.09 23.25 -18.39
N ASN A 113 0.35 22.68 -19.35
CA ASN A 113 -0.23 23.43 -20.47
C ASN A 113 -1.47 24.28 -20.07
N ASN A 114 -2.08 23.97 -18.93
CA ASN A 114 -3.30 24.62 -18.45
C ASN A 114 -3.03 25.64 -17.34
N VAL A 115 -1.78 25.90 -17.01
CA VAL A 115 -1.38 26.80 -15.94
C VAL A 115 -1.41 28.26 -16.43
N ASP A 116 -2.17 29.11 -15.73
CA ASP A 116 -2.13 30.56 -15.89
C ASP A 116 -1.41 31.16 -14.67
N ALA A 117 -0.20 31.67 -14.85
CA ALA A 117 0.62 32.21 -13.76
C ALA A 117 -0.02 33.41 -13.03
N LYS A 118 -1.05 34.04 -13.59
CA LYS A 118 -1.81 35.13 -12.95
C LYS A 118 -2.93 34.62 -12.02
N LYS A 119 -3.29 33.34 -12.17
CA LYS A 119 -4.41 32.72 -11.44
C LYS A 119 -3.99 31.55 -10.57
N HIS A 120 -2.85 30.92 -10.88
CA HIS A 120 -2.47 29.66 -10.28
C HIS A 120 -1.06 29.76 -9.69
N PHE A 121 -0.95 29.57 -8.38
CA PHE A 121 0.31 29.55 -7.67
C PHE A 121 0.73 28.09 -7.40
N PRO A 122 1.92 27.64 -7.83
CA PRO A 122 2.35 26.25 -7.68
C PRO A 122 2.75 25.93 -6.23
N LEU A 123 2.18 24.88 -5.63
CA LEU A 123 2.50 24.50 -4.25
C LEU A 123 3.88 23.88 -4.09
N ASN A 124 4.42 23.25 -5.13
CA ASN A 124 5.73 22.62 -5.09
C ASN A 124 6.91 23.61 -4.92
N CYS A 125 6.67 24.92 -5.03
CA CYS A 125 7.65 25.95 -4.75
C CYS A 125 7.52 26.58 -3.36
N LEU A 126 6.44 26.27 -2.61
CA LEU A 126 6.06 26.99 -1.41
C LEU A 126 7.16 27.00 -0.32
N PHE A 127 7.92 25.92 -0.20
CA PHE A 127 8.98 25.77 0.81
C PHE A 127 10.40 25.83 0.25
N ASP A 128 10.56 26.06 -1.06
CA ASP A 128 11.84 26.31 -1.69
C ASP A 128 12.04 27.81 -1.87
N SER A 129 12.95 28.42 -1.13
CA SER A 129 13.14 29.88 -1.12
C SER A 129 13.53 30.47 -2.46
N VAL A 130 14.21 29.71 -3.33
CA VAL A 130 14.61 30.17 -4.67
C VAL A 130 13.42 30.09 -5.64
N LYS A 131 12.74 28.95 -5.64
CA LYS A 131 11.55 28.74 -6.48
C LYS A 131 10.41 29.67 -6.05
N TYR A 132 10.19 29.82 -4.74
CA TYR A 132 9.21 30.73 -4.17
C TYR A 132 9.41 32.18 -4.65
N ARG A 133 10.64 32.69 -4.54
CA ARG A 133 10.98 34.03 -5.00
C ARG A 133 10.70 34.23 -6.48
N LYS A 134 11.08 33.26 -7.32
CA LYS A 134 10.81 33.30 -8.75
C LYS A 134 9.31 33.28 -9.06
N ALA A 135 8.56 32.44 -8.34
CA ALA A 135 7.12 32.31 -8.53
C ALA A 135 6.34 33.57 -8.07
N THR A 136 6.86 34.32 -7.12
CA THR A 136 6.22 35.55 -6.59
C THR A 136 6.70 36.85 -7.24
N GLU A 137 7.78 36.82 -8.03
CA GLU A 137 8.43 38.00 -8.59
C GLU A 137 7.47 38.87 -9.42
N HIS A 138 6.58 38.25 -10.19
CA HIS A 138 5.65 38.90 -11.11
C HIS A 138 4.28 39.28 -10.45
N LEU A 139 4.06 38.87 -9.20
CA LEU A 139 2.80 39.13 -8.50
C LEU A 139 2.78 40.56 -7.93
N ASP A 140 1.58 41.16 -7.86
CA ASP A 140 1.37 42.42 -7.13
C ASP A 140 1.48 42.23 -5.62
N ASP A 141 1.60 43.31 -4.88
CA ASP A 141 1.86 43.25 -3.45
C ASP A 141 0.70 42.63 -2.66
N GLN A 142 -0.55 42.77 -3.11
CA GLN A 142 -1.69 42.16 -2.44
C GLN A 142 -1.70 40.66 -2.62
N THR A 143 -1.42 40.19 -3.82
CA THR A 143 -1.29 38.75 -4.14
C THR A 143 -0.07 38.13 -3.43
N LYS A 144 1.04 38.87 -3.27
CA LYS A 144 2.17 38.42 -2.46
C LYS A 144 1.78 38.15 -1.02
N ILE A 145 1.05 39.12 -0.40
CA ILE A 145 0.55 38.94 0.98
C ILE A 145 -0.37 37.73 1.10
N GLU A 146 -1.19 37.46 0.09
CA GLU A 146 -2.05 36.25 0.05
C GLU A 146 -1.20 34.95 0.04
N VAL A 147 -0.18 34.92 -0.80
CA VAL A 147 0.72 33.74 -0.91
C VAL A 147 1.61 33.58 0.33
N ASP A 148 2.04 34.70 0.95
CA ASP A 148 2.78 34.67 2.22
C ASP A 148 1.92 34.05 3.34
N LYS A 149 0.64 34.41 3.43
CA LYS A 149 -0.32 33.80 4.37
C LYS A 149 -0.56 32.35 4.08
N LEU A 150 -0.65 31.97 2.80
CA LEU A 150 -0.75 30.57 2.38
C LEU A 150 0.46 29.76 2.91
N GLN A 151 1.68 30.28 2.73
CA GLN A 151 2.90 29.66 3.22
C GLN A 151 2.92 29.54 4.75
N GLU A 152 2.54 30.60 5.46
CA GLU A 152 2.47 30.64 6.92
C GLU A 152 1.47 29.60 7.44
N THR A 153 0.27 29.54 6.85
CA THR A 153 -0.75 28.57 7.24
C THR A 153 -0.21 27.14 7.12
N PHE A 154 0.42 26.78 6.00
CA PHE A 154 0.97 25.43 5.83
C PHE A 154 2.15 25.12 6.77
N LYS A 155 2.93 26.10 7.19
CA LYS A 155 4.01 25.92 8.19
C LYS A 155 3.48 25.61 9.59
N GLU A 156 2.28 26.08 9.91
CA GLU A 156 1.67 25.94 11.24
C GLU A 156 0.79 24.69 11.37
N ILE A 157 0.49 24.00 10.27
CA ILE A 157 -0.34 22.79 10.29
C ILE A 157 0.28 21.72 11.18
N GLN A 158 -0.52 21.23 12.11
CA GLN A 158 -0.18 20.11 12.97
C GLN A 158 -0.99 18.89 12.56
N ILE A 159 -0.29 17.80 12.25
CA ILE A 159 -0.92 16.54 11.90
C ILE A 159 -0.88 15.61 13.11
N PRO A 160 -2.04 15.27 13.70
CA PRO A 160 -2.07 14.37 14.84
C PRO A 160 -1.61 12.97 14.43
N PHE A 161 -0.79 12.35 15.26
CA PHE A 161 -0.38 10.97 15.07
C PHE A 161 -0.42 10.18 16.37
N GLN A 162 -0.58 8.88 16.23
CA GLN A 162 -0.45 7.92 17.31
C GLN A 162 0.77 7.04 17.04
N LEU A 163 1.53 6.74 18.10
CA LEU A 163 2.68 5.88 18.03
C LEU A 163 2.40 4.61 18.84
N MET A 164 2.45 3.47 18.18
CA MET A 164 2.39 2.16 18.82
C MET A 164 3.81 1.60 18.88
N GLU A 165 4.33 1.43 20.09
CA GLU A 165 5.68 0.90 20.32
C GLU A 165 5.57 -0.53 20.86
N THR A 166 5.91 -1.50 20.01
CA THR A 166 5.85 -2.92 20.36
C THR A 166 6.62 -3.76 19.34
N ASP A 167 7.18 -4.87 19.80
CA ASP A 167 7.73 -5.90 18.92
C ASP A 167 6.77 -7.11 18.74
N ASP A 168 5.56 -7.03 19.33
CA ASP A 168 4.51 -8.03 19.14
C ASP A 168 3.75 -7.83 17.82
N ARG A 169 4.15 -8.58 16.81
CA ARG A 169 3.53 -8.55 15.47
C ARG A 169 2.05 -8.94 15.48
N ALA A 170 1.66 -9.89 16.34
CA ALA A 170 0.28 -10.34 16.42
C ALA A 170 -0.64 -9.21 16.92
N HIS A 171 -0.19 -8.47 17.92
CA HIS A 171 -0.90 -7.29 18.41
C HIS A 171 -1.03 -6.22 17.31
N VAL A 172 0.05 -5.95 16.57
CA VAL A 172 0.03 -5.00 15.44
C VAL A 172 -0.98 -5.42 14.38
N ALA A 173 -1.03 -6.71 14.05
CA ALA A 173 -2.00 -7.25 13.10
C ALA A 173 -3.44 -6.99 13.48
N ILE A 174 -3.77 -7.26 14.76
CA ILE A 174 -5.13 -7.04 15.27
C ILE A 174 -5.51 -5.56 15.20
N VAL A 175 -4.60 -4.66 15.60
CA VAL A 175 -4.82 -3.21 15.54
C VAL A 175 -5.00 -2.76 14.09
N PHE A 176 -4.14 -3.21 13.20
CA PHE A 176 -4.19 -2.88 11.79
C PHE A 176 -5.49 -3.37 11.12
N GLU A 177 -5.89 -4.61 11.37
CA GLU A 177 -7.18 -5.16 10.89
C GLU A 177 -8.36 -4.32 11.39
N ARG A 178 -8.38 -3.95 12.67
CA ARG A 178 -9.48 -3.16 13.25
C ARG A 178 -9.61 -1.78 12.64
N ILE A 179 -8.49 -1.10 12.42
CA ILE A 179 -8.49 0.24 11.80
C ILE A 179 -8.98 0.17 10.36
N ASN A 180 -8.54 -0.84 9.61
CA ASN A 180 -8.91 -0.98 8.21
C ASN A 180 -10.34 -1.48 8.00
N ARG A 181 -10.99 -2.09 8.99
CA ARG A 181 -12.42 -2.45 8.92
C ARG A 181 -13.35 -1.24 8.82
N THR A 182 -12.89 -0.06 9.23
CA THR A 182 -13.67 1.20 9.14
C THR A 182 -13.46 1.95 7.82
N GLY A 183 -12.52 1.49 6.97
CA GLY A 183 -12.18 2.07 5.67
C GLY A 183 -12.23 1.06 4.52
N VAL A 184 -11.38 1.25 3.52
CA VAL A 184 -11.18 0.24 2.46
C VAL A 184 -10.40 -0.93 3.08
N PRO A 185 -10.96 -2.16 3.12
CA PRO A 185 -10.30 -3.28 3.75
C PRO A 185 -8.93 -3.50 3.13
N LEU A 186 -7.88 -3.47 3.95
CA LEU A 186 -6.59 -3.98 3.54
C LEU A 186 -6.62 -5.50 3.55
N ASP A 187 -6.03 -6.05 2.53
CA ASP A 187 -5.96 -7.48 2.33
C ASP A 187 -5.04 -8.11 3.40
N SER A 188 -5.63 -8.99 4.19
CA SER A 188 -4.91 -9.79 5.19
C SER A 188 -3.71 -10.56 4.60
N PHE A 189 -3.77 -10.83 3.30
CA PHE A 189 -2.70 -11.50 2.57
C PHE A 189 -1.47 -10.60 2.39
N GLN A 190 -1.66 -9.29 2.23
CA GLN A 190 -0.54 -8.33 2.16
C GLN A 190 0.23 -8.25 3.48
N LEU A 191 -0.48 -8.34 4.61
CA LEU A 191 0.17 -8.46 5.92
C LEU A 191 1.00 -9.74 6.03
N LEU A 192 0.44 -10.84 5.55
CA LEU A 192 1.14 -12.13 5.55
C LEU A 192 2.43 -12.08 4.74
N LYS A 193 2.42 -11.44 3.57
CA LYS A 193 3.63 -11.22 2.76
C LYS A 193 4.70 -10.47 3.56
N ALA A 194 4.33 -9.34 4.18
CA ALA A 194 5.28 -8.55 4.95
C ALA A 194 5.87 -9.30 6.15
N TRP A 195 5.08 -10.14 6.81
CA TRP A 195 5.54 -10.92 7.96
C TRP A 195 6.37 -12.13 7.59
N SER A 196 6.10 -12.73 6.43
CA SER A 196 6.86 -13.88 5.94
C SER A 196 8.18 -13.50 5.31
N TRP A 197 8.39 -12.21 4.99
CA TRP A 197 9.62 -11.75 4.36
C TRP A 197 10.86 -12.00 5.26
N SER A 198 11.94 -12.48 4.64
CA SER A 198 13.29 -12.56 5.20
C SER A 198 14.30 -12.32 4.09
N THR A 199 15.59 -12.24 4.42
CA THR A 199 16.66 -12.09 3.42
C THR A 199 16.68 -13.21 2.38
N ASP A 200 16.19 -14.39 2.74
CA ASP A 200 16.25 -15.60 1.91
C ASP A 200 14.84 -16.04 1.45
N PHE A 201 13.80 -15.27 1.72
CA PHE A 201 12.43 -15.63 1.38
C PHE A 201 11.53 -14.42 1.15
N ASP A 202 11.01 -14.31 -0.06
CA ASP A 202 9.97 -13.37 -0.47
C ASP A 202 8.73 -14.13 -0.95
N LEU A 203 7.61 -14.00 -0.22
CA LEU A 203 6.38 -14.69 -0.56
C LEU A 203 5.82 -14.27 -1.92
N GLN A 204 6.02 -12.99 -2.32
CA GLN A 204 5.55 -12.54 -3.63
C GLN A 204 6.31 -13.22 -4.76
N GLU A 205 7.64 -13.24 -4.69
CA GLU A 205 8.51 -13.90 -5.67
C GLU A 205 8.16 -15.39 -5.77
N GLN A 206 7.99 -16.05 -4.64
CA GLN A 206 7.60 -17.46 -4.59
C GLN A 206 6.23 -17.75 -5.24
N LEU A 207 5.29 -16.81 -5.11
CA LEU A 207 3.97 -16.93 -5.75
C LEU A 207 4.00 -16.60 -7.24
N ASP A 208 4.86 -15.69 -7.68
CA ASP A 208 5.08 -15.39 -9.08
C ASP A 208 5.71 -16.59 -9.81
N ASP A 209 6.66 -17.28 -9.15
CA ASP A 209 7.21 -18.54 -9.63
C ASP A 209 6.13 -19.62 -9.71
N LEU A 210 5.30 -19.76 -8.68
CA LEU A 210 4.19 -20.72 -8.69
C LEU A 210 3.17 -20.39 -9.79
N SER A 211 2.89 -19.10 -10.03
CA SER A 211 2.02 -18.66 -11.12
C SER A 211 2.57 -19.11 -12.47
N SER A 212 3.86 -18.92 -12.68
CA SER A 212 4.55 -19.34 -13.90
C SER A 212 4.48 -20.85 -14.09
N ASP A 213 4.70 -21.62 -13.04
CA ASP A 213 4.59 -23.09 -13.06
C ASP A 213 3.16 -23.57 -13.39
N LEU A 214 2.13 -22.80 -13.00
CA LEU A 214 0.72 -23.16 -13.21
C LEU A 214 0.16 -22.62 -14.53
N ALA A 215 0.85 -21.70 -15.21
CA ALA A 215 0.38 -21.06 -16.45
C ALA A 215 0.14 -22.08 -17.58
N ASP A 216 1.06 -23.01 -17.78
CA ASP A 216 0.93 -24.08 -18.78
C ASP A 216 -0.27 -25.00 -18.55
N TYR A 217 -0.81 -24.95 -17.37
CA TYR A 217 -1.96 -25.76 -16.95
C TYR A 217 -3.28 -24.98 -16.97
N GLY A 218 -3.26 -23.66 -17.19
CA GLY A 218 -4.44 -22.79 -17.16
C GLY A 218 -4.94 -22.47 -15.74
N TYR A 219 -4.05 -22.52 -14.75
CA TYR A 219 -4.35 -22.28 -13.33
C TYR A 219 -3.55 -21.11 -12.71
N ASP A 220 -2.91 -20.30 -13.55
CA ASP A 220 -2.17 -19.09 -13.16
C ASP A 220 -3.02 -18.09 -12.33
N GLY A 221 -4.32 -17.99 -12.62
CA GLY A 221 -5.26 -17.16 -11.87
C GLY A 221 -5.40 -17.55 -10.39
N LEU A 222 -4.94 -18.74 -9.97
CA LEU A 222 -5.01 -19.19 -8.59
C LEU A 222 -4.12 -18.31 -7.67
N THR A 223 -2.95 -17.93 -8.14
CA THR A 223 -2.01 -17.10 -7.36
C THR A 223 -2.47 -15.65 -7.24
N SER A 224 -3.41 -15.21 -8.07
CA SER A 224 -4.04 -13.90 -8.01
C SER A 224 -5.26 -13.88 -7.07
N ASP A 225 -5.83 -15.03 -6.71
CA ASP A 225 -6.93 -15.13 -5.75
C ASP A 225 -6.37 -15.19 -4.31
N GLN A 226 -6.16 -14.00 -3.75
CA GLN A 226 -5.52 -13.82 -2.45
C GLN A 226 -6.34 -14.44 -1.31
N ASP A 227 -7.67 -14.43 -1.38
CA ASP A 227 -8.56 -15.04 -0.37
C ASP A 227 -8.45 -16.57 -0.40
N LEU A 228 -8.40 -17.14 -1.59
CA LEU A 228 -8.22 -18.59 -1.74
C LEU A 228 -6.82 -19.04 -1.26
N LEU A 229 -5.77 -18.31 -1.64
CA LEU A 229 -4.42 -18.58 -1.15
C LEU A 229 -4.34 -18.51 0.37
N LEU A 230 -4.92 -17.46 0.96
CA LEU A 230 -4.95 -17.29 2.41
C LEU A 230 -5.61 -18.49 3.08
N LYS A 231 -6.73 -18.95 2.54
CA LYS A 231 -7.42 -20.17 3.02
C LYS A 231 -6.57 -21.43 2.84
N CYS A 232 -5.78 -21.52 1.77
CA CYS A 232 -4.83 -22.64 1.59
C CYS A 232 -3.76 -22.60 2.68
N PHE A 233 -3.16 -21.45 2.97
CA PHE A 233 -2.17 -21.31 4.05
C PHE A 233 -2.76 -21.63 5.42
N THR A 234 -3.88 -20.98 5.78
CA THR A 234 -4.52 -21.19 7.10
C THR A 234 -5.04 -22.61 7.25
N GLY A 235 -5.65 -23.16 6.21
CA GLY A 235 -6.15 -24.53 6.19
C GLY A 235 -5.04 -25.56 6.30
N TYR A 236 -3.90 -25.33 5.65
CA TYR A 236 -2.74 -26.21 5.72
C TYR A 236 -2.09 -26.17 7.11
N ILE A 237 -1.71 -24.97 7.58
CA ILE A 237 -0.92 -24.77 8.80
C ILE A 237 -1.77 -24.99 10.05
N LEU A 238 -2.94 -24.36 10.11
CA LEU A 238 -3.76 -24.29 11.32
C LEU A 238 -4.96 -25.26 11.31
N GLY A 239 -5.27 -25.84 10.15
CA GLY A 239 -6.46 -26.71 9.99
C GLY A 239 -7.79 -25.94 10.03
N SER A 240 -7.78 -24.62 9.90
CA SER A 240 -8.96 -23.77 9.94
C SER A 240 -8.90 -22.70 8.85
N THR A 241 -10.04 -22.41 8.25
CA THR A 241 -10.22 -21.34 7.23
C THR A 241 -11.11 -20.21 7.73
N SER A 242 -11.39 -20.17 9.04
CA SER A 242 -12.22 -19.09 9.62
C SER A 242 -11.52 -17.73 9.49
N PRO A 243 -12.27 -16.62 9.37
CA PRO A 243 -11.68 -15.28 9.25
C PRO A 243 -10.71 -14.89 10.36
N GLY A 244 -10.87 -15.45 11.57
CA GLY A 244 -9.97 -15.24 12.70
C GLY A 244 -8.72 -16.14 12.71
N ALA A 245 -8.63 -17.12 11.81
CA ALA A 245 -7.52 -18.06 11.78
C ALA A 245 -6.20 -17.43 11.30
N ILE A 246 -6.24 -16.26 10.67
CA ILE A 246 -5.03 -15.56 10.22
C ILE A 246 -4.21 -14.99 11.37
N THR A 247 -4.85 -14.63 12.47
CA THR A 247 -4.19 -13.97 13.62
C THR A 247 -3.03 -14.78 14.22
N PRO A 248 -3.13 -16.12 14.40
CA PRO A 248 -2.02 -16.95 14.85
C PRO A 248 -1.00 -17.31 13.78
N LEU A 249 -1.22 -16.94 12.51
CA LEU A 249 -0.27 -17.19 11.44
C LEU A 249 0.85 -16.16 11.50
N ASP A 250 2.06 -16.60 11.74
CA ASP A 250 3.26 -15.76 11.63
C ASP A 250 4.09 -16.11 10.38
N GLY A 251 5.04 -15.24 10.07
CA GLY A 251 5.88 -15.41 8.89
C GLY A 251 6.79 -16.65 8.96
N GLU A 252 7.16 -17.09 10.14
CA GLU A 252 8.00 -18.28 10.32
C GLU A 252 7.22 -19.56 9.96
N HIS A 253 5.97 -19.66 10.40
CA HIS A 253 5.09 -20.76 10.01
C HIS A 253 4.88 -20.81 8.50
N ILE A 254 4.75 -19.65 7.84
CA ILE A 254 4.63 -19.59 6.38
C ILE A 254 5.90 -20.13 5.71
N ARG A 255 7.07 -19.59 6.09
CA ARG A 255 8.35 -20.02 5.51
C ARG A 255 8.60 -21.51 5.70
N ALA A 256 8.34 -22.01 6.90
CA ALA A 256 8.57 -23.42 7.25
C ALA A 256 7.69 -24.40 6.47
N ASN A 257 6.50 -23.98 6.03
CA ASN A 257 5.52 -24.86 5.38
C ASN A 257 5.29 -24.49 3.90
N PHE A 258 6.00 -23.50 3.36
CA PHE A 258 5.71 -23.02 2.00
C PHE A 258 5.90 -24.08 0.93
N ASP A 259 6.98 -24.83 1.00
CA ASP A 259 7.29 -25.86 0.00
C ASP A 259 6.23 -26.98 -0.02
N GLU A 260 5.75 -27.40 1.15
CA GLU A 260 4.67 -28.39 1.25
C GLU A 260 3.36 -27.84 0.70
N ILE A 261 3.05 -26.57 0.96
CA ILE A 261 1.85 -25.92 0.42
C ILE A 261 1.96 -25.76 -1.09
N LYS A 262 3.11 -25.31 -1.60
CA LYS A 262 3.40 -25.19 -3.04
C LYS A 262 3.24 -26.55 -3.75
N ASN A 263 3.81 -27.60 -3.19
CA ASN A 263 3.67 -28.96 -3.71
C ASN A 263 2.22 -29.46 -3.61
N GLY A 264 1.53 -29.15 -2.52
CA GLY A 264 0.12 -29.47 -2.34
C GLY A 264 -0.76 -28.81 -3.41
N ILE A 265 -0.50 -27.52 -3.72
CA ILE A 265 -1.21 -26.81 -4.79
C ILE A 265 -0.96 -27.48 -6.15
N LYS A 266 0.30 -27.73 -6.51
CA LYS A 266 0.66 -28.37 -7.79
C LYS A 266 0.00 -29.76 -7.93
N SER A 267 0.10 -30.60 -6.91
CA SER A 267 -0.51 -31.94 -6.92
C SER A 267 -2.05 -31.89 -6.97
N SER A 268 -2.66 -30.85 -6.34
CA SER A 268 -4.09 -30.64 -6.42
C SER A 268 -4.53 -30.26 -7.85
N VAL A 269 -3.76 -29.41 -8.52
CA VAL A 269 -4.01 -29.03 -9.92
C VAL A 269 -3.86 -30.24 -10.83
N ASP A 270 -2.81 -31.05 -10.65
CA ASP A 270 -2.61 -32.27 -11.41
C ASP A 270 -3.78 -33.27 -11.23
N PHE A 271 -4.24 -33.45 -10.00
CA PHE A 271 -5.41 -34.27 -9.71
C PHE A 271 -6.69 -33.74 -10.38
N ILE A 272 -6.97 -32.45 -10.25
CA ILE A 272 -8.16 -31.81 -10.83
C ILE A 272 -8.15 -31.96 -12.36
N ARG A 273 -6.99 -31.77 -12.98
CA ARG A 273 -6.85 -31.96 -14.45
C ARG A 273 -6.88 -33.41 -14.86
N GLY A 274 -6.13 -34.27 -14.17
CA GLY A 274 -5.96 -35.66 -14.52
C GLY A 274 -7.23 -36.46 -14.31
N GLU A 275 -7.84 -36.38 -13.15
CA GLU A 275 -8.97 -37.17 -12.74
C GLU A 275 -10.32 -36.52 -13.03
N LEU A 276 -10.47 -35.24 -12.72
CA LEU A 276 -11.74 -34.51 -12.92
C LEU A 276 -11.86 -33.89 -14.30
N LYS A 277 -10.78 -33.91 -15.12
CA LYS A 277 -10.73 -33.33 -16.49
C LYS A 277 -11.12 -31.85 -16.56
N LEU A 278 -10.87 -31.11 -15.50
CA LEU A 278 -11.10 -29.67 -15.45
C LEU A 278 -9.82 -28.92 -15.81
N ASN A 279 -9.85 -28.12 -16.86
CA ASN A 279 -8.69 -27.43 -17.39
C ASN A 279 -8.56 -25.98 -16.90
N SER A 280 -9.38 -25.53 -15.97
CA SER A 280 -9.30 -24.20 -15.38
C SER A 280 -10.03 -24.17 -14.04
N LEU A 281 -9.55 -23.32 -13.12
CA LEU A 281 -10.17 -23.06 -11.82
C LEU A 281 -11.64 -22.61 -11.95
N LYS A 282 -11.99 -21.92 -13.03
CA LYS A 282 -13.34 -21.44 -13.32
C LYS A 282 -14.43 -22.54 -13.40
N TYR A 283 -14.00 -23.75 -13.70
CA TYR A 283 -14.92 -24.89 -13.81
C TYR A 283 -15.08 -25.66 -12.49
N LEU A 284 -14.30 -25.29 -11.46
CA LEU A 284 -14.45 -25.87 -10.13
C LEU A 284 -15.68 -25.27 -9.44
N PRO A 285 -16.69 -26.09 -9.05
CA PRO A 285 -17.94 -25.58 -8.48
C PRO A 285 -17.73 -24.71 -7.23
N TYR A 286 -16.74 -25.10 -6.44
CA TYR A 286 -16.36 -24.38 -5.21
C TYR A 286 -14.83 -24.32 -5.14
N PRO A 287 -14.20 -23.16 -5.43
CA PRO A 287 -12.75 -23.02 -5.35
C PRO A 287 -12.16 -23.42 -3.99
N ALA A 288 -12.94 -23.25 -2.91
CA ALA A 288 -12.53 -23.67 -1.55
C ALA A 288 -12.28 -25.17 -1.39
N MET A 289 -12.73 -26.03 -2.32
CA MET A 289 -12.37 -27.46 -2.35
C MET A 289 -10.86 -27.66 -2.50
N LEU A 290 -10.18 -26.71 -3.16
CA LEU A 290 -8.74 -26.73 -3.30
C LEU A 290 -8.02 -26.77 -1.96
N VAL A 291 -8.54 -26.08 -0.94
CA VAL A 291 -7.94 -26.03 0.41
C VAL A 291 -7.79 -27.43 1.00
N SER A 292 -8.82 -28.26 0.89
CA SER A 292 -8.80 -29.62 1.38
C SER A 292 -7.82 -30.50 0.60
N LEU A 293 -7.76 -30.32 -0.72
CA LEU A 293 -6.81 -31.05 -1.57
C LEU A 293 -5.37 -30.64 -1.28
N VAL A 294 -5.11 -29.34 -1.12
CA VAL A 294 -3.77 -28.84 -0.75
C VAL A 294 -3.30 -29.42 0.57
N LYS A 295 -4.18 -29.49 1.58
CA LYS A 295 -3.87 -30.13 2.85
C LYS A 295 -3.57 -31.60 2.66
N PHE A 296 -4.40 -32.32 1.92
CA PHE A 296 -4.24 -33.73 1.67
C PHE A 296 -2.92 -34.04 0.96
N PHE A 297 -2.66 -33.42 -0.18
CA PHE A 297 -1.48 -33.69 -0.98
C PHE A 297 -0.19 -33.14 -0.36
N GLY A 298 -0.25 -31.99 0.33
CA GLY A 298 0.91 -31.40 0.98
C GLY A 298 1.37 -32.20 2.21
N THR A 299 0.46 -32.84 2.93
CA THR A 299 0.80 -33.69 4.09
C THR A 299 1.18 -35.14 3.71
N THR A 300 0.77 -35.58 2.54
CA THR A 300 1.11 -36.93 2.07
C THR A 300 2.58 -36.91 1.61
N LYS A 301 3.48 -37.40 2.46
CA LYS A 301 4.91 -37.51 2.11
C LYS A 301 5.09 -38.30 0.82
N LYS A 302 5.92 -37.78 -0.08
CA LYS A 302 6.40 -38.39 -1.31
C LYS A 302 6.64 -39.87 -1.09
N GLY A 303 5.93 -40.70 -1.78
CA GLY A 303 6.25 -42.15 -1.79
C GLY A 303 5.05 -43.06 -1.91
N GLY A 304 4.17 -42.68 -2.73
CA GLY A 304 3.15 -43.59 -3.15
C GLY A 304 2.25 -42.89 -4.15
N ALA A 305 2.41 -43.20 -5.41
CA ALA A 305 1.29 -43.21 -6.31
C ALA A 305 0.22 -44.06 -5.63
N ALA A 306 -0.57 -43.46 -4.81
CA ALA A 306 -1.73 -44.10 -4.21
C ALA A 306 -2.95 -43.59 -4.95
N PHE A 307 -2.96 -43.84 -6.25
CA PHE A 307 -4.19 -43.94 -7.05
C PHE A 307 -3.89 -44.77 -8.26
#